data_2769af679bcd376b00531a8f3837bba2
#
_entry.id   2769af679bcd376b00531a8f3837bba2
#
_cell.length_a   1.000
_cell.length_b   1.000
_cell.length_c   1.000
_cell.angle_alpha   90.00
_cell.angle_beta   90.00
_cell.angle_gamma   90.00
#
_symmetry.space_group_name_H-M   'P 1'
#
loop_
_entity.id
_entity.type
_entity.pdbx_description
1 polymer ?
#
loop_
_entity_poly.entity_id
_entity_poly.type
_entity_poly.pdbx_seq_one_letter_code
_entity_poly.pdbx_strand_id
1 'polypeptide(L)'
;MSFSTLPLSYCTNVHPGRSVAEVEAGLDRYTVPVQRAFGHPLAAGLWLAQPVVSELLATSGGAGRFAAGLARRGLTCHTLNAFPFGDFHSVRVKENVYLPDWSNGARLKYTEQCADVLAVLLPRGGAGTISTKAPVAAVVWSRPTSRSRIAVISRGSSRW
;
A
#
# COMPACT_ATOMS: atom_id res chain seq x y z
N MET A 1 -26.95 -6.82 4.99
CA MET A 1 -25.47 -6.76 4.88
C MET A 1 -25.14 -5.81 3.74
N SER A 2 -24.42 -4.72 4.00
CA SER A 2 -23.98 -3.81 2.95
C SER A 2 -22.69 -4.37 2.35
N PHE A 3 -22.70 -4.70 1.07
CA PHE A 3 -21.49 -5.07 0.35
C PHE A 3 -20.64 -3.82 0.13
N SER A 4 -19.30 -3.98 0.21
CA SER A 4 -18.37 -2.89 -0.12
C SER A 4 -18.60 -2.43 -1.57
N THR A 5 -18.70 -1.12 -1.78
CA THR A 5 -18.75 -0.52 -3.12
C THR A 5 -17.33 -0.34 -3.73
N LEU A 6 -16.29 -0.72 -2.99
CA LEU A 6 -14.92 -0.65 -3.47
C LEU A 6 -14.66 -1.73 -4.52
N PRO A 7 -13.90 -1.42 -5.58
CA PRO A 7 -13.54 -2.40 -6.59
C PRO A 7 -12.69 -3.52 -5.99
N LEU A 8 -12.68 -4.68 -6.64
CA LEU A 8 -11.77 -5.77 -6.30
C LEU A 8 -10.32 -5.27 -6.39
N SER A 9 -9.51 -5.66 -5.42
CA SER A 9 -8.12 -5.23 -5.34
C SER A 9 -7.17 -6.35 -5.78
N TYR A 10 -6.36 -6.08 -6.81
CA TYR A 10 -5.27 -6.96 -7.22
C TYR A 10 -4.04 -6.71 -6.37
N CYS A 11 -3.57 -7.73 -5.67
CA CYS A 11 -2.41 -7.60 -4.78
C CYS A 11 -1.10 -7.63 -5.57
N THR A 12 -0.32 -6.54 -5.51
CA THR A 12 0.92 -6.39 -6.26
C THR A 12 2.16 -6.96 -5.55
N ASN A 13 2.03 -7.45 -4.33
CA ASN A 13 3.17 -8.03 -3.58
C ASN A 13 3.74 -9.31 -4.21
N VAL A 14 3.04 -9.91 -5.17
CA VAL A 14 3.54 -11.04 -5.97
C VAL A 14 4.56 -10.64 -7.03
N HIS A 15 4.75 -9.34 -7.24
CA HIS A 15 5.69 -8.80 -8.23
C HIS A 15 6.81 -8.03 -7.54
N PRO A 16 8.07 -8.18 -7.99
CA PRO A 16 9.18 -7.40 -7.46
C PRO A 16 9.06 -5.92 -7.85
N GLY A 17 9.65 -5.04 -7.03
CA GLY A 17 9.74 -3.62 -7.30
C GLY A 17 10.53 -2.92 -6.20
N ARG A 18 11.70 -2.37 -6.50
CA ARG A 18 12.63 -1.70 -5.58
C ARG A 18 12.80 -0.21 -5.89
N SER A 19 12.22 0.25 -7.00
CA SER A 19 12.15 1.63 -7.42
C SER A 19 10.73 1.95 -7.92
N VAL A 20 10.39 3.23 -8.00
CA VAL A 20 9.11 3.66 -8.57
C VAL A 20 8.95 3.18 -10.01
N ALA A 21 10.03 3.27 -10.80
CA ALA A 21 10.03 2.82 -12.19
C ALA A 21 9.75 1.32 -12.32
N GLU A 22 10.34 0.48 -11.46
CA GLU A 22 10.09 -0.97 -11.46
C GLU A 22 8.64 -1.29 -11.05
N VAL A 23 8.08 -0.58 -10.06
CA VAL A 23 6.69 -0.74 -9.67
C VAL A 23 5.77 -0.38 -10.83
N GLU A 24 6.00 0.74 -11.50
CA GLU A 24 5.21 1.18 -12.67
C GLU A 24 5.30 0.17 -13.82
N ALA A 25 6.50 -0.33 -14.11
CA ALA A 25 6.68 -1.39 -15.11
C ALA A 25 5.94 -2.68 -14.73
N GLY A 26 5.92 -3.03 -13.44
CA GLY A 26 5.15 -4.16 -12.91
C GLY A 26 3.64 -3.98 -13.08
N LEU A 27 3.13 -2.77 -12.84
CA LEU A 27 1.72 -2.46 -13.09
C LEU A 27 1.36 -2.64 -14.57
N ASP A 28 2.19 -2.15 -15.48
CA ASP A 28 1.96 -2.28 -16.92
C ASP A 28 2.04 -3.74 -17.39
N ARG A 29 3.00 -4.49 -16.85
CA ARG A 29 3.25 -5.88 -17.26
C ARG A 29 2.23 -6.87 -16.71
N TYR A 30 1.71 -6.65 -15.51
CA TYR A 30 0.91 -7.64 -14.79
C TYR A 30 -0.49 -7.14 -14.45
N THR A 31 -0.62 -5.98 -13.80
CA THR A 31 -1.89 -5.52 -13.26
C THR A 31 -2.85 -5.05 -14.36
N VAL A 32 -2.34 -4.28 -15.33
CA VAL A 32 -3.15 -3.78 -16.45
C VAL A 32 -3.70 -4.91 -17.33
N PRO A 33 -2.91 -5.94 -17.71
CA PRO A 33 -3.47 -7.09 -18.41
C PRO A 33 -4.57 -7.83 -17.65
N VAL A 34 -4.40 -8.00 -16.32
CA VAL A 34 -5.43 -8.62 -15.47
C VAL A 34 -6.70 -7.76 -15.45
N GLN A 35 -6.57 -6.43 -15.29
CA GLN A 35 -7.70 -5.52 -15.34
C GLN A 35 -8.47 -5.63 -16.66
N ARG A 36 -7.76 -5.67 -17.78
CA ARG A 36 -8.38 -5.82 -19.12
C ARG A 36 -9.11 -7.15 -19.27
N ALA A 37 -8.50 -8.24 -18.81
CA ALA A 37 -9.11 -9.57 -18.85
C ALA A 37 -10.31 -9.69 -17.90
N PHE A 38 -10.26 -9.02 -16.76
CA PHE A 38 -11.35 -9.00 -15.77
C PHE A 38 -12.58 -8.22 -16.27
N GLY A 39 -12.38 -7.20 -17.10
CA GLY A 39 -13.47 -6.44 -17.74
C GLY A 39 -14.27 -5.53 -16.80
N HIS A 40 -13.86 -5.38 -15.54
CA HIS A 40 -14.50 -4.54 -14.54
C HIS A 40 -13.46 -3.63 -13.84
N PRO A 41 -13.89 -2.56 -13.13
CA PRO A 41 -12.98 -1.74 -12.34
C PRO A 41 -12.14 -2.58 -11.39
N LEU A 42 -10.83 -2.38 -11.41
CA LEU A 42 -9.87 -3.07 -10.57
C LEU A 42 -9.03 -2.04 -9.81
N ALA A 43 -8.81 -2.28 -8.53
CA ALA A 43 -7.88 -1.52 -7.74
C ALA A 43 -6.52 -2.22 -7.68
N ALA A 44 -5.45 -1.45 -7.58
CA ALA A 44 -4.15 -1.95 -7.22
C ALA A 44 -4.04 -1.99 -5.68
N GLY A 45 -3.99 -3.18 -5.09
CA GLY A 45 -3.59 -3.40 -3.71
C GLY A 45 -2.06 -3.36 -3.66
N LEU A 46 -1.52 -2.17 -3.45
CA LEU A 46 -0.10 -1.95 -3.63
C LEU A 46 0.72 -2.50 -2.47
N TRP A 47 1.82 -3.13 -2.80
CA TRP A 47 2.98 -3.25 -1.95
C TRP A 47 4.08 -2.34 -2.49
N LEU A 48 4.61 -1.48 -1.63
CA LEU A 48 5.70 -0.56 -1.95
C LEU A 48 6.82 -0.82 -0.93
N ALA A 49 7.94 -1.34 -1.39
CA ALA A 49 9.12 -1.52 -0.54
C ALA A 49 9.59 -0.18 0.04
N GLN A 50 10.25 -0.20 1.19
CA GLN A 50 10.71 1.00 1.89
C GLN A 50 11.50 1.97 0.98
N PRO A 51 12.42 1.53 0.10
CA PRO A 51 13.10 2.44 -0.83
C PRO A 51 12.13 3.15 -1.79
N VAL A 52 11.09 2.46 -2.26
CA VAL A 52 10.07 3.04 -3.16
C VAL A 52 9.25 4.13 -2.45
N VAL A 53 8.83 3.84 -1.22
CA VAL A 53 8.11 4.82 -0.40
C VAL A 53 8.98 6.05 -0.14
N SER A 54 10.26 5.85 0.19
CA SER A 54 11.21 6.94 0.38
C SER A 54 11.42 7.76 -0.89
N GLU A 55 11.54 7.12 -2.05
CA GLU A 55 11.68 7.78 -3.36
C GLU A 55 10.46 8.66 -3.67
N LEU A 56 9.24 8.14 -3.45
CA LEU A 56 7.99 8.87 -3.68
C LEU A 56 7.88 10.11 -2.80
N LEU A 57 8.32 10.04 -1.55
CA LEU A 57 8.23 11.14 -0.60
C LEU A 57 9.37 12.16 -0.74
N ALA A 58 10.58 11.70 -1.09
CA ALA A 58 11.74 12.58 -1.30
C ALA A 58 11.63 13.41 -2.57
N THR A 59 10.92 12.91 -3.58
CA THR A 59 10.75 13.59 -4.86
C THR A 59 9.58 14.57 -4.79
N SER A 60 9.82 15.84 -5.08
CA SER A 60 8.75 16.85 -5.09
C SER A 60 7.59 16.43 -6.01
N GLY A 61 6.40 16.30 -5.44
CA GLY A 61 5.22 15.81 -6.15
C GLY A 61 5.28 14.33 -6.59
N GLY A 62 6.22 13.53 -6.09
CA GLY A 62 6.44 12.13 -6.49
C GLY A 62 5.19 11.27 -6.31
N ALA A 63 4.60 11.27 -5.11
CA ALA A 63 3.38 10.52 -4.84
C ALA A 63 2.20 11.00 -5.71
N GLY A 64 2.11 12.30 -6.01
CA GLY A 64 1.07 12.85 -6.91
C GLY A 64 1.24 12.38 -8.35
N ARG A 65 2.48 12.33 -8.87
CA ARG A 65 2.75 11.78 -10.22
C ARG A 65 2.44 10.30 -10.29
N PHE A 66 2.78 9.56 -9.27
CA PHE A 66 2.45 8.13 -9.16
C PHE A 66 0.92 7.92 -9.13
N ALA A 67 0.17 8.71 -8.35
CA ALA A 67 -1.29 8.69 -8.36
C ALA A 67 -1.87 8.96 -9.76
N ALA A 68 -1.35 9.98 -10.45
CA ALA A 68 -1.73 10.26 -11.84
C ALA A 68 -1.36 9.10 -12.78
N GLY A 69 -0.24 8.41 -12.52
CA GLY A 69 0.17 7.20 -13.23
C GLY A 69 -0.83 6.06 -13.09
N LEU A 70 -1.34 5.82 -11.87
CA LEU A 70 -2.41 4.84 -11.62
C LEU A 70 -3.69 5.21 -12.38
N ALA A 71 -4.10 6.48 -12.28
CA ALA A 71 -5.31 6.95 -12.97
C ALA A 71 -5.24 6.80 -14.49
N ARG A 72 -4.09 7.09 -15.11
CA ARG A 72 -3.88 6.86 -16.56
C ARG A 72 -4.01 5.39 -16.96
N ARG A 73 -3.72 4.46 -16.06
CA ARG A 73 -3.89 3.02 -16.24
C ARG A 73 -5.32 2.56 -15.94
N GLY A 74 -6.21 3.47 -15.53
CA GLY A 74 -7.56 3.12 -15.08
C GLY A 74 -7.57 2.37 -13.74
N LEU A 75 -6.50 2.46 -12.97
CA LEU A 75 -6.37 1.82 -11.67
C LEU A 75 -6.65 2.81 -10.54
N THR A 76 -7.29 2.32 -9.49
CA THR A 76 -7.43 3.01 -8.20
C THR A 76 -6.59 2.33 -7.14
N CYS A 77 -6.31 3.01 -6.04
CA CYS A 77 -5.66 2.41 -4.88
C CYS A 77 -6.44 2.81 -3.62
N HIS A 78 -6.86 1.82 -2.84
CA HIS A 78 -7.51 2.03 -1.55
C HIS A 78 -6.87 1.20 -0.43
N THR A 79 -5.82 0.43 -0.77
CA THR A 79 -5.10 -0.37 0.22
C THR A 79 -3.61 -0.46 -0.10
N LEU A 80 -2.79 -0.34 0.93
CA LEU A 80 -1.36 -0.60 0.89
C LEU A 80 -1.03 -1.78 1.80
N ASN A 81 -0.17 -2.67 1.30
CA ASN A 81 0.44 -3.69 2.12
C ASN A 81 1.81 -3.19 2.60
N ALA A 82 1.92 -2.83 3.87
CA ALA A 82 3.16 -2.42 4.51
C ALA A 82 3.89 -3.58 5.22
N PHE A 83 3.54 -4.84 4.89
CA PHE A 83 4.09 -5.96 5.61
C PHE A 83 5.53 -6.28 5.21
N PRO A 84 5.92 -6.58 3.98
CA PRO A 84 7.33 -6.67 3.67
C PRO A 84 7.94 -5.27 3.67
N PHE A 85 8.94 -5.06 4.53
CA PHE A 85 9.65 -3.78 4.61
C PHE A 85 10.56 -3.57 3.41
N GLY A 86 11.26 -4.63 3.01
CA GLY A 86 12.20 -4.65 1.91
C GLY A 86 11.82 -5.68 0.85
N ASP A 87 12.80 -6.01 0.03
CA ASP A 87 12.67 -7.03 -0.99
C ASP A 87 12.45 -8.42 -0.38
N PHE A 88 11.34 -9.06 -0.71
CA PHE A 88 11.06 -10.43 -0.30
C PHE A 88 11.04 -11.43 -1.47
N HIS A 89 11.47 -11.00 -2.65
CA HIS A 89 11.58 -11.84 -3.84
C HIS A 89 12.99 -12.42 -4.03
N SER A 90 13.93 -12.13 -3.12
CA SER A 90 15.28 -12.67 -3.16
C SER A 90 15.37 -14.09 -2.61
N VAL A 91 16.41 -14.84 -3.02
CA VAL A 91 16.58 -16.29 -2.77
C VAL A 91 16.68 -16.67 -1.27
N ARG A 92 16.89 -15.74 -0.34
CA ARG A 92 17.11 -15.99 1.10
C ARG A 92 16.17 -15.17 2.00
N VAL A 93 14.87 -15.22 1.77
CA VAL A 93 13.95 -14.29 2.46
C VAL A 93 13.29 -14.86 3.71
N LYS A 94 13.29 -16.19 3.92
CA LYS A 94 12.36 -16.87 4.83
C LYS A 94 12.22 -16.30 6.25
N GLU A 95 13.29 -15.81 6.85
CA GLU A 95 13.25 -15.26 8.22
C GLU A 95 13.30 -13.73 8.25
N ASN A 96 13.98 -13.11 7.29
CA ASN A 96 14.19 -11.66 7.23
C ASN A 96 12.99 -10.88 6.71
N VAL A 97 11.98 -11.53 6.11
CA VAL A 97 10.75 -10.87 5.64
C VAL A 97 10.02 -10.15 6.77
N TYR A 98 10.22 -10.59 7.99
CA TYR A 98 9.57 -10.06 9.18
C TYR A 98 10.33 -8.89 9.82
N LEU A 99 11.56 -8.62 9.38
CA LEU A 99 12.39 -7.55 9.92
C LEU A 99 12.37 -6.30 9.02
N PRO A 100 12.53 -5.12 9.62
CA PRO A 100 12.44 -4.85 11.05
C PRO A 100 11.02 -5.10 11.58
N ASP A 101 10.92 -5.57 12.82
CA ASP A 101 9.63 -5.75 13.49
C ASP A 101 9.18 -4.47 14.24
N TRP A 102 8.09 -4.54 14.99
CA TRP A 102 7.52 -3.40 15.70
C TRP A 102 8.31 -2.92 16.92
N SER A 103 9.34 -3.65 17.36
CA SER A 103 10.29 -3.18 18.35
C SER A 103 11.30 -2.18 17.79
N ASN A 104 11.37 -2.07 16.47
CA ASN A 104 12.28 -1.18 15.76
C ASN A 104 11.54 0.04 15.20
N GLY A 105 12.00 1.25 15.55
CA GLY A 105 11.40 2.51 15.07
C GLY A 105 11.37 2.67 13.54
N ALA A 106 12.23 1.96 12.81
CA ALA A 106 12.20 1.95 11.36
C ALA A 106 10.88 1.35 10.80
N ARG A 107 10.30 0.36 11.49
CA ARG A 107 9.00 -0.21 11.13
C ARG A 107 7.88 0.80 11.27
N LEU A 108 7.84 1.52 12.37
CA LEU A 108 6.87 2.58 12.62
C LEU A 108 6.98 3.64 11.53
N LYS A 109 8.19 4.19 11.33
CA LYS A 109 8.45 5.22 10.32
C LYS A 109 8.01 4.79 8.92
N TYR A 110 8.34 3.57 8.51
CA TYR A 110 7.91 3.05 7.21
C TYR A 110 6.38 2.97 7.09
N THR A 111 5.70 2.53 8.13
CA THR A 111 4.23 2.41 8.12
C THR A 111 3.57 3.80 8.06
N GLU A 112 4.10 4.79 8.77
CA GLU A 112 3.66 6.19 8.68
C GLU A 112 3.89 6.76 7.27
N GLN A 113 5.04 6.52 6.69
CA GLN A 113 5.33 6.92 5.31
C GLN A 113 4.40 6.24 4.28
N CYS A 114 4.04 4.98 4.49
CA CYS A 114 3.02 4.31 3.69
C CYS A 114 1.66 5.01 3.82
N ALA A 115 1.31 5.49 5.03
CA ALA A 115 0.08 6.23 5.25
C ALA A 115 0.08 7.58 4.51
N ASP A 116 1.20 8.30 4.53
CA ASP A 116 1.36 9.56 3.79
C ASP A 116 1.19 9.35 2.28
N VAL A 117 1.82 8.31 1.73
CA VAL A 117 1.66 7.94 0.31
C VAL A 117 0.20 7.58 0.03
N LEU A 118 -0.42 6.70 0.82
CA LEU A 118 -1.81 6.28 0.61
C LEU A 118 -2.76 7.48 0.65
N ALA A 119 -2.54 8.44 1.53
CA ALA A 119 -3.37 9.65 1.62
C ALA A 119 -3.38 10.45 0.31
N VAL A 120 -2.29 10.43 -0.45
CA VAL A 120 -2.21 11.06 -1.77
C VAL A 120 -2.88 10.21 -2.86
N LEU A 121 -2.76 8.86 -2.77
CA LEU A 121 -3.33 7.94 -3.75
C LEU A 121 -4.85 7.83 -3.66
N LEU A 122 -5.43 8.06 -2.48
CA LEU A 122 -6.88 7.95 -2.27
C LEU A 122 -7.65 9.01 -3.07
N PRO A 123 -8.80 8.64 -3.63
CA PRO A 123 -9.75 9.61 -4.16
C PRO A 123 -10.16 10.62 -3.07
N ARG A 124 -10.61 11.80 -3.48
CA ARG A 124 -11.12 12.81 -2.53
C ARG A 124 -12.30 12.22 -1.73
N GLY A 125 -12.21 12.32 -0.41
CA GLY A 125 -13.22 11.74 0.48
C GLY A 125 -13.18 10.22 0.60
N GLY A 126 -12.23 9.55 -0.06
CA GLY A 126 -12.06 8.11 0.02
C GLY A 126 -11.42 7.68 1.34
N ALA A 127 -11.75 6.46 1.77
CA ALA A 127 -11.10 5.75 2.86
C ALA A 127 -10.18 4.67 2.31
N GLY A 128 -9.11 4.35 3.05
CA GLY A 128 -8.18 3.29 2.68
C GLY A 128 -7.67 2.52 3.89
N THR A 129 -7.01 1.41 3.63
CA THR A 129 -6.45 0.54 4.65
C THR A 129 -4.98 0.28 4.43
N ILE A 130 -4.24 0.07 5.52
CA ILE A 130 -2.87 -0.42 5.47
C ILE A 130 -2.84 -1.74 6.22
N SER A 131 -2.45 -2.80 5.52
CA SER A 131 -2.14 -4.07 6.16
C SER A 131 -0.68 -4.08 6.58
N THR A 132 -0.42 -4.51 7.80
CA THR A 132 0.93 -4.61 8.34
C THR A 132 1.06 -5.89 9.13
N LYS A 133 2.29 -6.41 9.27
CA LYS A 133 2.55 -7.46 10.23
C LYS A 133 2.47 -6.86 11.62
N ALA A 134 1.35 -7.02 12.27
CA ALA A 134 1.27 -6.78 13.71
C ALA A 134 0.82 -8.06 14.40
N PRO A 135 1.16 -8.21 15.65
CA PRO A 135 0.25 -8.93 16.50
C PRO A 135 -1.01 -8.09 16.68
N VAL A 136 -1.73 -7.68 15.68
CA VAL A 136 -3.01 -6.96 15.77
C VAL A 136 -2.95 -5.42 15.65
N ALA A 137 -2.98 -4.87 14.46
CA ALA A 137 -3.71 -3.61 14.22
C ALA A 137 -3.96 -3.41 12.72
N ALA A 138 -5.20 -3.31 12.31
CA ALA A 138 -5.55 -2.67 11.05
C ALA A 138 -5.60 -1.16 11.32
N VAL A 139 -4.82 -0.38 10.57
CA VAL A 139 -4.91 1.08 10.59
C VAL A 139 -5.88 1.48 9.50
N VAL A 140 -6.99 2.10 9.87
CA VAL A 140 -7.93 2.68 8.92
C VAL A 140 -7.57 4.15 8.76
N TRP A 141 -7.26 4.55 7.54
CA TRP A 141 -6.95 5.92 7.18
C TRP A 141 -8.09 6.54 6.41
N SER A 142 -8.56 7.70 6.85
CA SER A 142 -9.47 8.56 6.09
C SER A 142 -8.77 9.87 5.77
N ARG A 143 -8.86 10.31 4.52
CA ARG A 143 -8.31 11.61 4.09
C ARG A 143 -9.15 12.73 4.68
N PRO A 144 -8.67 13.50 5.67
CA PRO A 144 -9.44 14.59 6.23
C PRO A 144 -9.45 15.78 5.26
N THR A 145 -10.53 16.52 5.27
CA THR A 145 -10.64 17.82 4.59
C THR A 145 -9.79 18.90 5.25
N SER A 146 -9.30 18.67 6.45
CA SER A 146 -8.30 19.50 7.14
C SER A 146 -7.68 18.70 8.31
N ARG A 147 -6.36 18.51 8.28
CA ARG A 147 -5.50 17.83 9.27
C ARG A 147 -5.74 16.34 9.47
N SER A 148 -4.71 15.56 9.15
CA SER A 148 -4.66 14.10 9.27
C SER A 148 -4.69 13.62 10.72
N ARG A 149 -5.58 12.67 11.04
CA ARG A 149 -5.52 11.90 12.28
C ARG A 149 -5.39 10.42 11.95
N ILE A 150 -4.37 9.77 12.50
CA ILE A 150 -4.20 8.32 12.46
C ILE A 150 -5.15 7.72 13.50
N ALA A 151 -6.10 6.92 13.07
CA ALA A 151 -6.89 6.11 13.99
C ALA A 151 -6.29 4.70 14.04
N VAL A 152 -5.65 4.33 15.14
CA VAL A 152 -5.22 2.97 15.42
C VAL A 152 -6.38 2.23 16.08
N ILE A 153 -6.97 1.28 15.40
CA ILE A 153 -7.97 0.39 16.01
C ILE A 153 -7.21 -0.84 16.52
N SER A 154 -6.93 -0.89 17.82
CA SER A 154 -6.50 -2.11 18.48
C SER A 154 -7.72 -3.00 18.73
N ARG A 155 -7.77 -4.20 18.19
CA ARG A 155 -8.68 -5.24 18.69
C ARG A 155 -8.13 -5.75 20.01
N GLY A 156 -8.91 -5.59 21.07
CA GLY A 156 -8.60 -6.17 22.36
C GLY A 156 -8.33 -7.67 22.26
N SER A 157 -7.36 -8.12 23.03
CA SER A 157 -7.02 -9.53 23.19
C SER A 157 -8.24 -10.30 23.70
N SER A 158 -8.87 -11.09 22.88
CA SER A 158 -9.64 -12.23 23.34
C SER A 158 -8.68 -13.39 23.55
N ARG A 159 -8.53 -13.78 24.80
CA ARG A 159 -7.81 -15.00 25.21
C ARG A 159 -8.46 -16.20 24.52
N TRP A 160 -7.62 -17.03 23.94
CA TRP A 160 -7.88 -18.46 23.78
C TRP A 160 -6.77 -19.19 24.53
#